data_cdbee25ee79d60aee4f080b1dda20b87
#
_entry.id   cdbee25ee79d60aee4f080b1dda20b87
#
_cell.length_a   1.000
_cell.length_b   1.000
_cell.length_c   1.000
_cell.angle_alpha   90.00
_cell.angle_beta   90.00
_cell.angle_gamma   90.00
#
_symmetry.space_group_name_H-M   'P 1'
#
loop_
_entity.id
_entity.type
_entity.pdbx_description
1 polymer ?
#
loop_
_entity_poly.entity_id
_entity_poly.type
_entity_poly.pdbx_seq_one_letter_code
_entity_poly.pdbx_strand_id
1 'polypeptide(L)'
;MDMCVEGSASEWFNSMPGTGRIYHLINEAMDERNTRIRIGAMIALGETGDPRAVRPLVDCCNDMDPEIRRHATVALRKLRSGRAVDALIERLKDKSEQPVTRQHAADALATIRSFSAIDGLKDRSLDLDEEPAIRSYVVEVMDRTGIL
;
A
#
# COMPACT_ATOMS: atom_id res chain seq x y z
N MET A 1 -43.67 3.46 -17.97
CA MET A 1 -42.93 4.59 -17.45
C MET A 1 -41.67 4.10 -16.80
N ASP A 2 -40.67 3.96 -17.61
CA ASP A 2 -39.39 3.48 -17.13
C ASP A 2 -38.61 4.66 -16.59
N MET A 3 -38.69 4.83 -15.30
CA MET A 3 -37.73 5.64 -14.59
C MET A 3 -36.48 4.78 -14.40
N CYS A 4 -35.83 4.45 -15.50
CA CYS A 4 -34.48 3.97 -15.44
C CYS A 4 -33.61 5.14 -15.01
N VAL A 5 -33.33 5.19 -13.73
CA VAL A 5 -32.21 5.97 -13.24
C VAL A 5 -30.98 5.26 -13.76
N GLU A 6 -30.58 5.56 -14.98
CA GLU A 6 -29.30 5.15 -15.54
C GLU A 6 -28.17 5.99 -14.93
N GLY A 7 -28.15 6.10 -13.62
CA GLY A 7 -26.97 6.50 -12.90
C GLY A 7 -26.29 5.22 -12.47
N SER A 8 -25.08 4.98 -12.92
CA SER A 8 -24.29 3.91 -12.37
C SER A 8 -24.23 4.07 -10.84
N ALA A 9 -24.17 2.99 -10.09
CA ALA A 9 -24.01 3.04 -8.63
C ALA A 9 -22.85 3.99 -8.24
N SER A 10 -21.84 4.13 -9.10
CA SER A 10 -20.72 5.06 -8.95
C SER A 10 -21.12 6.54 -8.97
N GLU A 11 -22.07 6.94 -9.80
CA GLU A 11 -22.55 8.33 -9.83
C GLU A 11 -23.33 8.71 -8.58
N TRP A 12 -24.10 7.76 -8.06
CA TRP A 12 -24.85 7.97 -6.83
C TRP A 12 -23.92 8.13 -5.62
N PHE A 13 -22.89 7.28 -5.51
CA PHE A 13 -21.87 7.37 -4.46
C PHE A 13 -21.03 8.65 -4.58
N ASN A 14 -20.75 9.11 -5.80
CA ASN A 14 -20.01 10.35 -6.04
C ASN A 14 -20.80 11.59 -5.63
N SER A 15 -22.12 11.51 -5.54
CA SER A 15 -22.97 12.62 -5.12
C SER A 15 -23.14 12.73 -3.60
N MET A 16 -22.69 11.74 -2.84
CA MET A 16 -22.78 11.78 -1.38
C MET A 16 -21.61 12.56 -0.76
N PRO A 17 -21.89 13.58 0.06
CA PRO A 17 -20.82 14.32 0.75
C PRO A 17 -19.95 13.38 1.60
N GLY A 18 -18.64 13.40 1.35
CA GLY A 18 -17.65 12.63 2.10
C GLY A 18 -17.46 11.16 1.71
N THR A 19 -18.33 10.58 0.89
CA THR A 19 -18.20 9.17 0.44
C THR A 19 -17.84 9.03 -1.03
N GLY A 20 -18.33 9.93 -1.87
CA GLY A 20 -18.17 9.84 -3.32
C GLY A 20 -16.72 9.90 -3.78
N ARG A 21 -15.92 10.74 -3.16
CA ARG A 21 -14.53 10.93 -3.55
C ARG A 21 -13.68 9.67 -3.34
N ILE A 22 -13.87 8.94 -2.23
CA ILE A 22 -13.09 7.72 -1.97
C ILE A 22 -13.37 6.63 -3.01
N TYR A 23 -14.62 6.43 -3.38
CA TYR A 23 -14.97 5.44 -4.40
C TYR A 23 -14.49 5.82 -5.79
N HIS A 24 -14.51 7.10 -6.11
CA HIS A 24 -13.95 7.60 -7.36
C HIS A 24 -12.45 7.33 -7.44
N LEU A 25 -11.71 7.63 -6.39
CA LEU A 25 -10.28 7.35 -6.31
C LEU A 25 -9.96 5.85 -6.36
N ILE A 26 -10.77 5.02 -5.71
CA ILE A 26 -10.63 3.56 -5.78
C ILE A 26 -10.82 3.07 -7.22
N ASN A 27 -11.84 3.56 -7.91
CA ASN A 27 -12.09 3.18 -9.30
C ASN A 27 -10.94 3.61 -10.22
N GLU A 28 -10.42 4.81 -10.05
CA GLU A 28 -9.25 5.28 -10.81
C GLU A 28 -7.99 4.46 -10.51
N ALA A 29 -7.75 4.10 -9.26
CA ALA A 29 -6.59 3.29 -8.86
C ALA A 29 -6.65 1.88 -9.46
N MET A 30 -7.83 1.35 -9.71
CA MET A 30 -8.06 0.02 -10.28
C MET A 30 -8.20 0.02 -11.80
N ASP A 31 -8.24 1.17 -12.43
CA ASP A 31 -8.40 1.30 -13.89
C ASP A 31 -7.06 1.08 -14.61
N GLU A 32 -6.88 -0.12 -15.17
CA GLU A 32 -5.66 -0.54 -15.85
C GLU A 32 -5.36 0.22 -17.16
N ARG A 33 -6.30 1.00 -17.66
CA ARG A 33 -6.16 1.71 -18.95
C ARG A 33 -5.20 2.89 -18.91
N ASN A 34 -4.99 3.47 -17.72
CA ASN A 34 -4.15 4.65 -17.56
C ASN A 34 -3.31 4.62 -16.29
N THR A 35 -2.06 4.22 -16.43
CA THR A 35 -1.10 4.11 -15.33
C THR A 35 -0.90 5.44 -14.58
N ARG A 36 -0.87 6.55 -15.31
CA ARG A 36 -0.67 7.88 -14.70
C ARG A 36 -1.82 8.29 -13.79
N ILE A 37 -3.06 8.03 -14.23
CA ILE A 37 -4.26 8.26 -13.42
C ILE A 37 -4.28 7.33 -12.21
N ARG A 38 -3.93 6.07 -12.40
CA ARG A 38 -3.81 5.11 -11.29
C ARG A 38 -2.86 5.62 -10.20
N ILE A 39 -1.67 6.04 -10.59
CA ILE A 39 -0.66 6.54 -9.64
C ILE A 39 -1.18 7.77 -8.90
N GLY A 40 -1.77 8.72 -9.60
CA GLY A 40 -2.37 9.91 -8.98
C GLY A 40 -3.45 9.56 -7.96
N ALA A 41 -4.32 8.62 -8.31
CA ALA A 41 -5.37 8.13 -7.41
C ALA A 41 -4.79 7.41 -6.18
N MET A 42 -3.75 6.61 -6.36
CA MET A 42 -3.08 5.91 -5.26
C MET A 42 -2.41 6.86 -4.28
N ILE A 43 -1.76 7.90 -4.77
CA ILE A 43 -1.18 8.96 -3.93
C ILE A 43 -2.28 9.65 -3.12
N ALA A 44 -3.38 10.02 -3.77
CA ALA A 44 -4.51 10.65 -3.11
C ALA A 44 -5.16 9.72 -2.06
N LEU A 45 -5.32 8.43 -2.35
CA LEU A 45 -5.84 7.44 -1.42
C LEU A 45 -4.97 7.33 -0.16
N GLY A 46 -3.65 7.34 -0.31
CA GLY A 46 -2.72 7.31 0.82
C GLY A 46 -2.86 8.51 1.76
N GLU A 47 -3.33 9.65 1.25
CA GLU A 47 -3.50 10.87 2.02
C GLU A 47 -4.87 11.01 2.69
N THR A 48 -5.85 10.19 2.29
CA THR A 48 -7.21 10.27 2.83
C THR A 48 -7.33 9.84 4.30
N GLY A 49 -6.46 8.97 4.76
CA GLY A 49 -6.61 8.32 6.06
C GLY A 49 -7.82 7.38 6.15
N ASP A 50 -8.51 7.11 5.04
CA ASP A 50 -9.73 6.33 5.00
C ASP A 50 -9.42 4.82 4.95
N PRO A 51 -9.91 4.02 5.90
CA PRO A 51 -9.65 2.58 5.91
C PRO A 51 -10.17 1.83 4.68
N ARG A 52 -11.13 2.39 3.95
CA ARG A 52 -11.63 1.79 2.70
C ARG A 52 -10.59 1.77 1.57
N ALA A 53 -9.58 2.63 1.66
CA ALA A 53 -8.47 2.68 0.71
C ALA A 53 -7.50 1.50 0.85
N VAL A 54 -7.46 0.83 1.99
CA VAL A 54 -6.45 -0.20 2.30
C VAL A 54 -6.57 -1.40 1.36
N ARG A 55 -7.76 -1.97 1.20
CA ARG A 55 -7.96 -3.17 0.39
C ARG A 55 -7.56 -2.99 -1.07
N PRO A 56 -8.00 -1.92 -1.76
CA PRO A 56 -7.57 -1.64 -3.13
C PRO A 56 -6.06 -1.46 -3.26
N LEU A 57 -5.43 -0.79 -2.32
CA LEU A 57 -3.98 -0.58 -2.33
C LEU A 57 -3.21 -1.89 -2.06
N VAL A 58 -3.72 -2.76 -1.20
CA VAL A 58 -3.17 -4.11 -1.01
C VAL A 58 -3.21 -4.90 -2.32
N ASP A 59 -4.30 -4.83 -3.06
CA ASP A 59 -4.39 -5.47 -4.38
C ASP A 59 -3.35 -4.89 -5.35
N CYS A 60 -3.13 -3.58 -5.34
CA CYS A 60 -2.10 -2.93 -6.15
C CYS A 60 -0.66 -3.32 -5.77
N CYS A 61 -0.42 -3.76 -4.55
CA CYS A 61 0.90 -4.29 -4.15
C CYS A 61 1.30 -5.56 -4.91
N ASN A 62 0.37 -6.23 -5.54
CA ASN A 62 0.61 -7.43 -6.35
C ASN A 62 0.51 -7.17 -7.86
N ASP A 63 0.45 -5.92 -8.27
CA ASP A 63 0.38 -5.54 -9.68
C ASP A 63 1.63 -5.98 -10.44
N MET A 64 1.50 -6.26 -11.73
CA MET A 64 2.63 -6.62 -12.59
C MET A 64 3.58 -5.44 -12.82
N ASP A 65 3.07 -4.21 -12.77
CA ASP A 65 3.85 -2.99 -12.95
C ASP A 65 4.59 -2.62 -11.65
N PRO A 66 5.93 -2.59 -11.65
CA PRO A 66 6.72 -2.24 -10.47
C PRO A 66 6.46 -0.81 -9.96
N GLU A 67 6.09 0.13 -10.83
CA GLU A 67 5.72 1.49 -10.43
C GLU A 67 4.41 1.50 -9.62
N ILE A 68 3.43 0.70 -10.04
CA ILE A 68 2.17 0.56 -9.30
C ILE A 68 2.43 -0.05 -7.93
N ARG A 69 3.24 -1.12 -7.85
CA ARG A 69 3.60 -1.74 -6.57
C ARG A 69 4.28 -0.76 -5.63
N ARG A 70 5.21 0.04 -6.14
CA ARG A 70 5.93 1.05 -5.36
C ARG A 70 4.99 2.09 -4.77
N HIS A 71 4.13 2.68 -5.59
CA HIS A 71 3.17 3.69 -5.13
C HIS A 71 2.14 3.13 -4.16
N ALA A 72 1.68 1.89 -4.36
CA ALA A 72 0.80 1.20 -3.42
C ALA A 72 1.48 1.04 -2.04
N THR A 73 2.73 0.62 -2.03
CA THR A 73 3.50 0.44 -0.79
C THR A 73 3.67 1.76 -0.03
N VAL A 74 3.99 2.85 -0.73
CA VAL A 74 4.10 4.19 -0.14
C VAL A 74 2.76 4.67 0.42
N ALA A 75 1.67 4.46 -0.30
CA ALA A 75 0.33 4.83 0.15
C ALA A 75 -0.09 4.05 1.42
N LEU A 76 0.19 2.75 1.45
CA LEU A 76 -0.07 1.92 2.63
C LEU A 76 0.75 2.33 3.85
N ARG A 77 1.98 2.80 3.66
CA ARG A 77 2.78 3.37 4.73
C ARG A 77 2.09 4.57 5.38
N LYS A 78 1.51 5.46 4.58
CA LYS A 78 0.79 6.63 5.06
C LYS A 78 -0.48 6.27 5.82
N LEU A 79 -1.20 5.24 5.38
CA LEU A 79 -2.44 4.77 6.01
C LEU A 79 -2.23 4.06 7.35
N ARG A 80 -1.06 3.50 7.59
CA ARG A 80 -0.67 2.86 8.86
C ARG A 80 -1.63 1.76 9.33
N SER A 81 -2.22 1.03 8.41
CA SER A 81 -3.22 0.02 8.71
C SER A 81 -2.60 -1.36 8.94
N GLY A 82 -2.97 -2.00 10.04
CA GLY A 82 -2.57 -3.38 10.35
C GLY A 82 -3.05 -4.39 9.30
N ARG A 83 -4.08 -4.07 8.53
CA ARG A 83 -4.59 -4.91 7.43
C ARG A 83 -3.62 -5.03 6.25
N ALA A 84 -2.65 -4.12 6.15
CA ALA A 84 -1.66 -4.13 5.09
C ALA A 84 -0.40 -4.95 5.43
N VAL A 85 -0.26 -5.42 6.67
CA VAL A 85 0.99 -6.04 7.16
C VAL A 85 1.42 -7.22 6.31
N ASP A 86 0.52 -8.14 6.00
CA ASP A 86 0.88 -9.33 5.22
C ASP A 86 1.36 -8.98 3.81
N ALA A 87 0.68 -8.04 3.14
CA ALA A 87 1.08 -7.57 1.82
C ALA A 87 2.44 -6.87 1.84
N LEU A 88 2.71 -6.08 2.88
CA LEU A 88 3.98 -5.39 3.07
C LEU A 88 5.13 -6.37 3.37
N ILE A 89 4.88 -7.41 4.16
CA ILE A 89 5.85 -8.47 4.40
C ILE A 89 6.19 -9.19 3.09
N GLU A 90 5.20 -9.50 2.26
CA GLU A 90 5.44 -10.11 0.95
C GLU A 90 6.32 -9.22 0.05
N ARG A 91 6.08 -7.92 0.03
CA ARG A 91 6.93 -6.99 -0.73
C ARG A 91 8.36 -6.92 -0.19
N LEU A 92 8.51 -6.93 1.13
CA LEU A 92 9.84 -6.93 1.75
C LEU A 92 10.62 -8.22 1.48
N LYS A 93 9.95 -9.37 1.50
CA LYS A 93 10.56 -10.69 1.30
C LYS A 93 10.89 -11.02 -0.14
N ASP A 94 10.24 -10.37 -1.09
CA ASP A 94 10.39 -10.66 -2.51
C ASP A 94 11.76 -10.16 -3.02
N LYS A 95 12.69 -11.07 -3.22
CA LYS A 95 14.06 -10.76 -3.69
C LYS A 95 14.08 -10.26 -5.13
N SER A 96 13.02 -10.48 -5.91
CA SER A 96 12.87 -9.95 -7.27
C SER A 96 12.31 -8.53 -7.29
N GLU A 97 11.80 -8.03 -6.15
CA GLU A 97 11.26 -6.68 -6.06
C GLU A 97 12.39 -5.63 -6.08
N GLN A 98 12.07 -4.44 -6.56
CA GLN A 98 13.01 -3.32 -6.57
C GLN A 98 13.44 -2.96 -5.14
N PRO A 99 14.74 -2.69 -4.90
CA PRO A 99 15.24 -2.36 -3.56
C PRO A 99 14.49 -1.19 -2.90
N VAL A 100 14.13 -0.16 -3.64
CA VAL A 100 13.40 1.01 -3.12
C VAL A 100 12.00 0.61 -2.62
N THR A 101 11.31 -0.27 -3.30
CA THR A 101 9.99 -0.78 -2.88
C THR A 101 10.12 -1.63 -1.61
N ARG A 102 11.15 -2.47 -1.53
CA ARG A 102 11.46 -3.25 -0.34
C ARG A 102 11.76 -2.34 0.86
N GLN A 103 12.50 -1.26 0.67
CA GLN A 103 12.77 -0.27 1.71
C GLN A 103 11.48 0.43 2.18
N HIS A 104 10.60 0.83 1.25
CA HIS A 104 9.29 1.40 1.59
C HIS A 104 8.43 0.42 2.40
N ALA A 105 8.47 -0.87 2.07
CA ALA A 105 7.77 -1.89 2.84
C ALA A 105 8.31 -2.00 4.27
N ALA A 106 9.63 -1.97 4.45
CA ALA A 106 10.25 -1.97 5.78
C ALA A 106 9.85 -0.73 6.60
N ASP A 107 9.88 0.45 5.97
CA ASP A 107 9.43 1.70 6.62
C ASP A 107 7.97 1.62 7.05
N ALA A 108 7.10 1.09 6.19
CA ALA A 108 5.69 0.93 6.48
C ALA A 108 5.46 -0.02 7.66
N LEU A 109 6.12 -1.16 7.69
CA LEU A 109 6.04 -2.12 8.79
C LEU A 109 6.51 -1.53 10.12
N ALA A 110 7.62 -0.78 10.09
CA ALA A 110 8.15 -0.09 11.28
C ALA A 110 7.21 1.00 11.79
N THR A 111 6.44 1.62 10.90
CA THR A 111 5.45 2.65 11.23
C THR A 111 4.18 2.04 11.83
N ILE A 112 3.71 0.92 11.29
CA ILE A 112 2.53 0.19 11.77
C ILE A 112 2.77 -0.40 13.16
N ARG A 113 3.95 -0.96 13.43
CA ARG A 113 4.40 -1.46 14.74
C ARG A 113 3.51 -2.54 15.36
N SER A 114 2.72 -3.26 14.57
CA SER A 114 2.03 -4.44 15.09
C SER A 114 3.02 -5.56 15.40
N PHE A 115 2.61 -6.52 16.24
CA PHE A 115 3.44 -7.68 16.54
C PHE A 115 3.94 -8.38 15.27
N SER A 116 3.03 -8.64 14.33
CA SER A 116 3.37 -9.29 13.07
C SER A 116 4.32 -8.46 12.20
N ALA A 117 4.17 -7.12 12.21
CA ALA A 117 5.07 -6.23 11.49
C ALA A 117 6.49 -6.25 12.06
N ILE A 118 6.59 -6.18 13.37
CA ILE A 118 7.89 -6.26 14.07
C ILE A 118 8.54 -7.61 13.84
N ASP A 119 7.77 -8.68 13.94
CA ASP A 119 8.27 -10.04 13.72
C ASP A 119 8.79 -10.21 12.28
N GLY A 120 8.06 -9.71 11.29
CA GLY A 120 8.51 -9.72 9.89
C GLY A 120 9.79 -8.93 9.65
N LEU A 121 9.99 -7.80 10.32
CA LEU A 121 11.24 -7.03 10.26
C LEU A 121 12.40 -7.80 10.91
N LYS A 122 12.19 -8.36 12.08
CA LYS A 122 13.21 -9.17 12.77
C LYS A 122 13.64 -10.38 11.94
N ASP A 123 12.68 -11.07 11.34
CA ASP A 123 12.93 -12.21 10.46
C ASP A 123 13.85 -11.81 9.31
N ARG A 124 13.60 -10.68 8.65
CA ARG A 124 14.47 -10.18 7.57
C ARG A 124 15.85 -9.73 8.05
N SER A 125 15.95 -9.14 9.23
CA SER A 125 17.23 -8.70 9.78
C SER A 125 18.16 -9.87 10.14
N LEU A 126 17.60 -11.04 10.43
CA LEU A 126 18.33 -12.23 10.84
C LEU A 126 18.59 -13.22 9.68
N ASP A 127 17.95 -13.03 8.54
CA ASP A 127 18.11 -13.90 7.38
C ASP A 127 19.48 -13.67 6.72
N LEU A 128 20.35 -14.66 6.85
CA LEU A 128 21.71 -14.61 6.28
C LEU A 128 21.72 -14.71 4.76
N ASP A 129 20.64 -15.23 4.16
CA ASP A 129 20.49 -15.32 2.71
C ASP A 129 19.88 -14.05 2.10
N GLU A 130 19.51 -13.09 2.95
CA GLU A 130 18.99 -11.80 2.50
C GLU A 130 20.13 -10.93 1.95
N GLU A 131 19.80 -10.11 0.96
CA GLU A 131 20.73 -9.11 0.42
C GLU A 131 21.26 -8.21 1.55
N PRO A 132 22.60 -8.07 1.69
CA PRO A 132 23.19 -7.30 2.78
C PRO A 132 22.68 -5.86 2.89
N ALA A 133 22.43 -5.21 1.75
CA ALA A 133 21.91 -3.84 1.73
C ALA A 133 20.49 -3.75 2.31
N ILE A 134 19.62 -4.71 2.02
CA ILE A 134 18.26 -4.77 2.56
C ILE A 134 18.31 -5.11 4.05
N ARG A 135 19.12 -6.09 4.42
CA ARG A 135 19.29 -6.47 5.84
C ARG A 135 19.77 -5.29 6.68
N SER A 136 20.79 -4.58 6.20
CA SER A 136 21.31 -3.38 6.88
C SER A 136 20.26 -2.27 6.99
N TYR A 137 19.48 -2.06 5.93
CA TYR A 137 18.40 -1.08 5.93
C TYR A 137 17.32 -1.42 6.96
N VAL A 138 16.91 -2.70 7.03
CA VAL A 138 15.92 -3.16 8.02
C VAL A 138 16.42 -2.92 9.44
N VAL A 139 17.67 -3.23 9.74
CA VAL A 139 18.29 -2.98 11.05
C VAL A 139 18.29 -1.49 11.37
N GLU A 140 18.68 -0.65 10.42
CA GLU A 140 18.68 0.81 10.58
C GLU A 140 17.28 1.35 10.89
N VAL A 141 16.27 0.90 10.15
CA VAL A 141 14.88 1.29 10.36
C VAL A 141 14.39 0.86 11.75
N MET A 142 14.70 -0.35 12.18
CA MET A 142 14.34 -0.86 13.50
C MET A 142 15.00 -0.05 14.62
N ASP A 143 16.26 0.29 14.47
CA ASP A 143 17.00 1.13 15.42
C ASP A 143 16.41 2.54 15.51
N ARG A 144 16.24 3.19 14.37
CA ARG A 144 15.68 4.55 14.24
C ARG A 144 14.27 4.66 14.84
N THR A 145 13.48 3.60 14.72
CA THR A 145 12.10 3.57 15.22
C THR A 145 11.96 3.01 16.64
N GLY A 146 13.07 2.63 17.27
CA GLY A 146 13.08 2.10 18.65
C GLY A 146 12.46 0.70 18.78
N ILE A 147 12.52 -0.11 17.74
CA ILE A 147 12.09 -1.52 17.75
C ILE A 147 13.16 -2.45 18.30
N LEU A 148 14.41 -2.08 18.13
CA LEU A 148 15.56 -2.77 18.72
C LEU A 148 15.78 -2.37 20.17
#